data_19c2fcef6e2a7c739f7092fa96439069
#
_entry.id   19c2fcef6e2a7c739f7092fa96439069
#
_cell.length_a   1.000
_cell.length_b   1.000
_cell.length_c   1.000
_cell.angle_alpha   90.00
_cell.angle_beta   90.00
_cell.angle_gamma   90.00
#
_symmetry.space_group_name_H-M   'P 1'
#
loop_
_entity.id
_entity.type
_entity.pdbx_description
1 polymer ?
#
loop_
_entity_poly.entity_id
_entity_poly.type
_entity_poly.pdbx_seq_one_letter_code
_entity_poly.pdbx_strand_id
1 'polypeptide(L)'
;TAEAQESVGIEVAELIRDVLTSGAVNNAVNMPNLDAHTATILRPYIGLAEKLGSMIAQLSPKRLDQLSINYSGTVSDYDTTSITRAILKGVLRNAGGNEINDVNAPIYAKNLGLSYKETKVSEPGDYTELIKVEVVSGAEKHSVSATFYGSRPRIVEIDGYLLEATPEGNLFIMQNL
;
A
#
# COMPACT_ATOMS: atom_id res chain seq x y z
N THR A 1 -12.57 9.37 -38.35
CA THR A 1 -11.83 8.99 -39.57
C THR A 1 -10.91 7.81 -39.28
N ALA A 2 -10.53 7.01 -40.26
CA ALA A 2 -9.65 5.86 -40.09
C ALA A 2 -8.30 6.26 -39.45
N GLU A 3 -7.76 7.38 -39.87
CA GLU A 3 -6.51 7.97 -39.29
C GLU A 3 -6.65 8.27 -37.79
N ALA A 4 -7.80 8.75 -37.32
CA ALA A 4 -8.02 9.02 -35.90
C ALA A 4 -8.08 7.72 -35.08
N GLN A 5 -8.67 6.65 -35.63
CA GLN A 5 -8.72 5.35 -34.98
C GLN A 5 -7.35 4.67 -34.92
N GLU A 6 -6.55 4.80 -35.98
CA GLU A 6 -5.18 4.29 -36.00
C GLU A 6 -4.31 5.03 -34.99
N SER A 7 -4.40 6.36 -34.92
CA SER A 7 -3.67 7.19 -33.96
C SER A 7 -4.01 6.82 -32.51
N VAL A 8 -5.30 6.65 -32.18
CA VAL A 8 -5.74 6.20 -30.86
C VAL A 8 -5.24 4.79 -30.54
N GLY A 9 -5.24 3.89 -31.53
CA GLY A 9 -4.72 2.52 -31.33
C GLY A 9 -3.22 2.50 -30.97
N ILE A 10 -2.44 3.33 -31.63
CA ILE A 10 -0.99 3.49 -31.34
C ILE A 10 -0.79 4.08 -29.94
N GLU A 11 -1.50 5.16 -29.61
CA GLU A 11 -1.40 5.80 -28.30
C GLU A 11 -1.75 4.82 -27.16
N VAL A 12 -2.82 4.05 -27.29
CA VAL A 12 -3.19 3.03 -26.29
C VAL A 12 -2.13 1.95 -26.16
N ALA A 13 -1.54 1.50 -27.27
CA ALA A 13 -0.46 0.51 -27.23
C ALA A 13 0.79 1.04 -26.51
N GLU A 14 1.13 2.32 -26.71
CA GLU A 14 2.22 2.98 -26.02
C GLU A 14 1.95 3.13 -24.53
N LEU A 15 0.75 3.53 -24.13
CA LEU A 15 0.34 3.61 -22.73
C LEU A 15 0.43 2.24 -22.04
N ILE A 16 -0.05 1.18 -22.68
CA ILE A 16 0.05 -0.20 -22.14
C ILE A 16 1.53 -0.61 -21.99
N ARG A 17 2.35 -0.35 -23.00
CA ARG A 17 3.79 -0.62 -22.93
C ARG A 17 4.42 0.08 -21.73
N ASP A 18 4.12 1.36 -21.51
CA ASP A 18 4.70 2.18 -20.45
C ASP A 18 4.28 1.66 -19.06
N VAL A 19 3.03 1.27 -18.88
CA VAL A 19 2.56 0.61 -17.65
C VAL A 19 3.33 -0.68 -17.39
N LEU A 20 3.48 -1.54 -18.40
CA LEU A 20 4.09 -2.86 -18.24
C LEU A 20 5.61 -2.79 -18.05
N THR A 21 6.29 -1.81 -18.64
CA THR A 21 7.75 -1.72 -18.59
C THR A 21 8.27 -0.85 -17.44
N SER A 22 7.66 0.31 -17.21
CA SER A 22 8.12 1.29 -16.23
C SER A 22 7.19 1.44 -15.02
N GLY A 23 5.94 0.99 -15.11
CA GLY A 23 4.89 1.24 -14.14
C GLY A 23 4.28 2.64 -14.24
N ALA A 24 4.63 3.41 -15.27
CA ALA A 24 4.05 4.72 -15.52
C ALA A 24 2.56 4.59 -15.85
N VAL A 25 1.72 5.42 -15.21
CA VAL A 25 0.28 5.47 -15.43
C VAL A 25 -0.07 6.86 -15.94
N ASN A 26 -0.40 6.97 -17.22
CA ASN A 26 -0.82 8.20 -17.86
C ASN A 26 -2.26 8.10 -18.33
N ASN A 27 -3.02 9.19 -18.20
CA ASN A 27 -4.39 9.31 -18.68
C ASN A 27 -5.37 8.23 -18.14
N ALA A 28 -5.09 7.64 -16.98
CA ALA A 28 -6.00 6.68 -16.35
C ALA A 28 -7.22 7.40 -15.77
N VAL A 29 -8.41 6.78 -15.96
CA VAL A 29 -9.67 7.34 -15.47
C VAL A 29 -9.87 7.08 -13.97
N ASN A 30 -9.32 5.99 -13.45
CA ASN A 30 -9.60 5.45 -12.12
C ASN A 30 -8.35 5.18 -11.27
N MET A 31 -7.20 5.63 -11.74
CA MET A 31 -5.92 5.61 -11.01
C MET A 31 -5.25 6.98 -11.08
N PRO A 32 -4.46 7.37 -10.07
CA PRO A 32 -3.65 8.58 -10.15
C PRO A 32 -2.63 8.45 -11.29
N ASN A 33 -2.38 9.54 -11.98
CA ASN A 33 -1.29 9.61 -12.94
C ASN A 33 0.05 9.45 -12.22
N LEU A 34 0.92 8.65 -12.77
CA LEU A 34 2.22 8.33 -12.20
C LEU A 34 3.26 8.29 -13.32
N ASP A 35 4.14 9.29 -13.37
CA ASP A 35 5.23 9.31 -14.32
C ASP A 35 6.27 8.21 -14.02
N ALA A 36 7.08 7.83 -15.01
CA ALA A 36 8.03 6.72 -14.90
C ALA A 36 9.07 6.90 -13.78
N HIS A 37 9.50 8.15 -13.51
CA HIS A 37 10.46 8.45 -12.46
C HIS A 37 9.83 8.23 -11.08
N THR A 38 8.67 8.83 -10.84
CA THR A 38 7.91 8.66 -9.61
C THR A 38 7.47 7.21 -9.39
N ALA A 39 7.07 6.49 -10.47
CA ALA A 39 6.76 5.07 -10.42
C ALA A 39 7.94 4.23 -9.92
N THR A 40 9.15 4.54 -10.38
CA THR A 40 10.37 3.85 -9.95
C THR A 40 10.66 4.09 -8.47
N ILE A 41 10.49 5.33 -8.00
CA ILE A 41 10.68 5.69 -6.58
C ILE A 41 9.63 5.00 -5.69
N LEU A 42 8.37 5.00 -6.11
CA LEU A 42 7.27 4.48 -5.27
C LEU A 42 7.15 2.95 -5.31
N ARG A 43 7.74 2.27 -6.29
CA ARG A 43 7.66 0.80 -6.42
C ARG A 43 8.04 0.04 -5.15
N PRO A 44 9.15 0.34 -4.44
CA PRO A 44 9.50 -0.31 -3.17
C PRO A 44 8.44 -0.09 -2.09
N TYR A 45 7.91 1.14 -1.98
CA TYR A 45 6.86 1.48 -1.02
C TYR A 45 5.56 0.74 -1.29
N ILE A 46 5.14 0.65 -2.56
CA ILE A 46 3.95 -0.09 -2.98
C ILE A 46 4.10 -1.58 -2.62
N GLY A 47 5.26 -2.17 -2.90
CA GLY A 47 5.55 -3.56 -2.54
C GLY A 47 5.53 -3.83 -1.03
N LEU A 48 6.09 -2.91 -0.23
CA LEU A 48 6.04 -2.99 1.23
C LEU A 48 4.61 -2.80 1.74
N ALA A 49 3.88 -1.83 1.20
CA ALA A 49 2.51 -1.50 1.57
C ALA A 49 1.55 -2.69 1.44
N GLU A 50 1.62 -3.44 0.34
CA GLU A 50 0.80 -4.64 0.15
C GLU A 50 1.10 -5.70 1.23
N LYS A 51 2.38 -5.87 1.57
CA LYS A 51 2.80 -6.80 2.63
C LYS A 51 2.31 -6.36 4.01
N LEU A 52 2.41 -5.06 4.33
CA LEU A 52 1.88 -4.51 5.59
C LEU A 52 0.37 -4.70 5.70
N GLY A 53 -0.36 -4.44 4.62
CA GLY A 53 -1.80 -4.69 4.55
C GLY A 53 -2.15 -6.15 4.78
N SER A 54 -1.45 -7.07 4.13
CA SER A 54 -1.66 -8.51 4.32
C SER A 54 -1.31 -8.97 5.74
N MET A 55 -0.25 -8.41 6.32
CA MET A 55 0.19 -8.74 7.68
C MET A 55 -0.80 -8.27 8.73
N ILE A 56 -1.27 -7.02 8.66
CA ILE A 56 -2.22 -6.48 9.62
C ILE A 56 -3.56 -7.23 9.58
N ALA A 57 -4.00 -7.66 8.40
CA ALA A 57 -5.20 -8.47 8.24
C ALA A 57 -5.07 -9.87 8.87
N GLN A 58 -3.86 -10.43 8.93
CA GLN A 58 -3.60 -11.71 9.57
C GLN A 58 -3.49 -11.59 11.10
N LEU A 59 -2.98 -10.47 11.60
CA LEU A 59 -2.95 -10.18 13.04
C LEU A 59 -4.36 -9.95 13.61
N SER A 60 -5.27 -9.42 12.79
CA SER A 60 -6.66 -9.15 13.19
C SER A 60 -7.64 -9.92 12.29
N PRO A 61 -7.87 -11.22 12.54
CA PRO A 61 -8.70 -12.07 11.68
C PRO A 61 -10.19 -11.75 11.72
N LYS A 62 -10.65 -10.90 12.64
CA LYS A 62 -12.04 -10.46 12.75
C LYS A 62 -12.36 -9.39 11.71
N ARG A 63 -13.64 -9.00 11.64
CA ARG A 63 -14.08 -7.89 10.81
C ARG A 63 -13.31 -6.62 11.18
N LEU A 64 -12.71 -5.99 10.19
CA LEU A 64 -11.98 -4.74 10.36
C LEU A 64 -12.95 -3.57 10.24
N ASP A 65 -13.00 -2.71 11.26
CA ASP A 65 -13.91 -1.55 11.28
C ASP A 65 -13.22 -0.28 10.80
N GLN A 66 -11.98 -0.05 11.23
CA GLN A 66 -11.23 1.15 10.90
C GLN A 66 -9.75 0.83 10.62
N LEU A 67 -9.22 1.42 9.57
CA LEU A 67 -7.81 1.39 9.20
C LEU A 67 -7.21 2.80 9.31
N SER A 68 -6.11 2.94 10.00
CA SER A 68 -5.34 4.19 10.06
C SER A 68 -3.96 3.96 9.46
N ILE A 69 -3.58 4.83 8.53
CA ILE A 69 -2.31 4.75 7.82
C ILE A 69 -1.55 6.04 8.10
N ASN A 70 -0.39 5.93 8.72
CA ASN A 70 0.45 7.07 9.04
C ASN A 70 1.74 6.99 8.23
N TYR A 71 2.02 8.04 7.50
CA TYR A 71 3.23 8.24 6.71
C TYR A 71 4.09 9.30 7.38
N SER A 72 5.31 8.98 7.77
CA SER A 72 6.24 9.90 8.43
C SER A 72 7.57 10.01 7.68
N GLY A 73 8.15 11.19 7.67
CA GLY A 73 9.41 11.49 7.00
C GLY A 73 9.28 11.50 5.48
N THR A 74 10.31 11.10 4.76
CA THR A 74 10.46 11.25 3.29
C THR A 74 9.28 10.68 2.49
N VAL A 75 8.67 9.58 2.94
CA VAL A 75 7.51 9.00 2.25
C VAL A 75 6.30 9.93 2.22
N SER A 76 6.17 10.84 3.21
CA SER A 76 5.05 11.78 3.28
C SER A 76 5.09 12.87 2.22
N ASP A 77 6.25 13.11 1.59
CA ASP A 77 6.45 14.12 0.57
C ASP A 77 5.89 13.69 -0.79
N TYR A 78 5.62 12.39 -0.97
CA TYR A 78 5.04 11.84 -2.19
C TYR A 78 3.51 11.82 -2.17
N ASP A 79 2.90 11.63 -3.35
CA ASP A 79 1.50 11.20 -3.44
C ASP A 79 1.37 9.75 -2.95
N THR A 80 0.80 9.58 -1.77
CA THR A 80 0.63 8.28 -1.10
C THR A 80 -0.55 7.46 -1.62
N THR A 81 -1.32 7.98 -2.58
CA THR A 81 -2.54 7.32 -3.07
C THR A 81 -2.27 5.88 -3.54
N SER A 82 -1.20 5.65 -4.30
CA SER A 82 -0.84 4.30 -4.77
C SER A 82 -0.38 3.40 -3.63
N ILE A 83 0.30 3.94 -2.62
CA ILE A 83 0.75 3.21 -1.43
C ILE A 83 -0.46 2.79 -0.59
N THR A 84 -1.38 3.72 -0.33
CA THR A 84 -2.64 3.43 0.40
C THR A 84 -3.48 2.37 -0.31
N ARG A 85 -3.61 2.44 -1.65
CA ARG A 85 -4.32 1.42 -2.42
C ARG A 85 -3.68 0.04 -2.29
N ALA A 86 -2.37 -0.05 -2.27
CA ALA A 86 -1.64 -1.29 -2.05
C ALA A 86 -1.86 -1.85 -0.63
N ILE A 87 -1.89 -1.00 0.41
CA ILE A 87 -2.25 -1.42 1.77
C ILE A 87 -3.68 -1.99 1.78
N LEU A 88 -4.65 -1.27 1.22
CA LEU A 88 -6.04 -1.73 1.14
C LEU A 88 -6.17 -3.06 0.41
N LYS A 89 -5.49 -3.22 -0.73
CA LYS A 89 -5.41 -4.48 -1.47
C LYS A 89 -4.88 -5.62 -0.60
N GLY A 90 -3.77 -5.40 0.12
CA GLY A 90 -3.20 -6.37 1.04
C GLY A 90 -4.18 -6.76 2.16
N VAL A 91 -4.84 -5.77 2.77
CA VAL A 91 -5.85 -5.98 3.82
C VAL A 91 -7.01 -6.81 3.31
N LEU A 92 -7.52 -6.51 2.13
CA LEU A 92 -8.75 -7.09 1.61
C LEU A 92 -8.56 -8.42 0.88
N ARG A 93 -7.33 -8.77 0.51
CA ARG A 93 -7.02 -9.98 -0.27
C ARG A 93 -7.53 -11.26 0.38
N ASN A 94 -7.46 -11.32 1.70
CA ASN A 94 -7.96 -12.47 2.47
C ASN A 94 -9.50 -12.54 2.51
N ALA A 95 -10.19 -11.42 2.30
CA ALA A 95 -11.65 -11.33 2.33
C ALA A 95 -12.30 -11.47 0.93
N GLY A 96 -11.64 -10.99 -0.12
CA GLY A 96 -12.18 -10.92 -1.49
C GLY A 96 -11.45 -11.76 -2.53
N GLY A 97 -10.42 -12.50 -2.13
CA GLY A 97 -9.66 -13.35 -3.05
C GLY A 97 -8.84 -12.59 -4.09
N ASN A 98 -8.55 -13.26 -5.21
CA ASN A 98 -7.68 -12.73 -6.28
C ASN A 98 -8.32 -11.62 -7.14
N GLU A 99 -9.58 -11.28 -6.93
CA GLU A 99 -10.27 -10.24 -7.70
C GLU A 99 -9.93 -8.82 -7.20
N ILE A 100 -9.35 -8.68 -6.01
CA ILE A 100 -8.98 -7.38 -5.45
C ILE A 100 -7.65 -6.90 -6.02
N ASN A 101 -7.69 -5.69 -6.56
CA ASN A 101 -6.54 -5.02 -7.19
C ASN A 101 -6.47 -3.55 -6.73
N ASP A 102 -5.41 -2.84 -7.12
CA ASP A 102 -5.14 -1.46 -6.70
C ASP A 102 -6.22 -0.46 -7.17
N VAL A 103 -7.00 -0.80 -8.20
CA VAL A 103 -8.09 0.04 -8.72
C VAL A 103 -9.34 -0.11 -7.86
N ASN A 104 -9.75 -1.35 -7.57
CA ASN A 104 -11.04 -1.63 -6.93
C ASN A 104 -10.97 -1.72 -5.40
N ALA A 105 -9.78 -1.84 -4.79
CA ALA A 105 -9.61 -1.97 -3.35
C ALA A 105 -10.33 -0.88 -2.52
N PRO A 106 -10.31 0.42 -2.88
CA PRO A 106 -11.05 1.45 -2.14
C PRO A 106 -12.57 1.24 -2.17
N ILE A 107 -13.11 0.77 -3.29
CA ILE A 107 -14.54 0.50 -3.45
C ILE A 107 -14.94 -0.71 -2.62
N TYR A 108 -14.14 -1.79 -2.65
CA TYR A 108 -14.36 -2.98 -1.82
C TYR A 108 -14.29 -2.64 -0.32
N ALA A 109 -13.32 -1.84 0.13
CA ALA A 109 -13.23 -1.36 1.51
C ALA A 109 -14.54 -0.69 1.94
N LYS A 110 -15.02 0.25 1.13
CA LYS A 110 -16.30 0.95 1.38
C LYS A 110 -17.49 -0.01 1.45
N ASN A 111 -17.59 -0.96 0.53
CA ASN A 111 -18.69 -1.92 0.46
C ASN A 111 -18.70 -2.87 1.68
N LEU A 112 -17.55 -3.19 2.23
CA LEU A 112 -17.38 -4.00 3.44
C LEU A 112 -17.57 -3.18 4.73
N GLY A 113 -17.75 -1.86 4.63
CA GLY A 113 -17.87 -0.96 5.77
C GLY A 113 -16.55 -0.67 6.48
N LEU A 114 -15.41 -0.99 5.86
CA LEU A 114 -14.10 -0.60 6.35
C LEU A 114 -13.86 0.88 6.07
N SER A 115 -13.78 1.68 7.12
CA SER A 115 -13.34 3.07 7.00
C SER A 115 -11.81 3.16 7.06
N TYR A 116 -11.21 4.06 6.27
CA TYR A 116 -9.78 4.29 6.38
C TYR A 116 -9.45 5.78 6.39
N LYS A 117 -8.36 6.13 7.04
CA LYS A 117 -7.82 7.49 7.09
C LYS A 117 -6.31 7.47 6.91
N GLU A 118 -5.79 8.52 6.28
CA GLU A 118 -4.37 8.78 6.12
C GLU A 118 -3.96 9.98 6.99
N THR A 119 -2.75 9.89 7.52
CA THR A 119 -2.07 11.01 8.20
C THR A 119 -0.66 11.10 7.64
N LYS A 120 -0.24 12.31 7.30
CA LYS A 120 1.11 12.60 6.81
C LYS A 120 1.81 13.53 7.78
N VAL A 121 3.05 13.19 8.12
CA VAL A 121 3.93 13.98 8.99
C VAL A 121 5.29 14.06 8.33
N SER A 122 5.67 15.25 7.88
CA SER A 122 6.96 15.46 7.19
C SER A 122 8.16 15.34 8.13
N GLU A 123 7.96 15.55 9.44
CA GLU A 123 9.02 15.41 10.41
C GLU A 123 9.39 13.92 10.56
N PRO A 124 10.66 13.56 10.33
CA PRO A 124 11.15 12.22 10.64
C PRO A 124 11.17 12.03 12.16
N GLY A 125 10.64 10.90 12.64
CA GLY A 125 10.83 10.46 14.02
C GLY A 125 12.20 9.77 14.20
N ASP A 126 12.19 8.59 14.79
CA ASP A 126 13.40 7.77 14.95
C ASP A 126 13.93 7.20 13.62
N TYR A 127 13.13 7.22 12.58
CA TYR A 127 13.45 6.71 11.25
C TYR A 127 13.32 7.82 10.20
N THR A 128 14.19 7.81 9.19
CA THR A 128 14.14 8.75 8.06
C THR A 128 12.76 8.74 7.38
N GLU A 129 12.11 7.59 7.40
CA GLU A 129 10.77 7.36 6.87
C GLU A 129 10.10 6.19 7.61
N LEU A 130 8.81 6.26 7.79
CA LEU A 130 8.05 5.21 8.46
C LEU A 130 6.64 5.12 7.85
N ILE A 131 6.19 3.90 7.61
CA ILE A 131 4.80 3.58 7.30
C ILE A 131 4.24 2.79 8.46
N LYS A 132 3.26 3.35 9.17
CA LYS A 132 2.53 2.66 10.24
C LYS A 132 1.11 2.39 9.79
N VAL A 133 0.72 1.14 9.87
CA VAL A 133 -0.64 0.66 9.59
C VAL A 133 -1.25 0.17 10.89
N GLU A 134 -2.40 0.69 11.23
CA GLU A 134 -3.13 0.38 12.44
C GLU A 134 -4.56 0.01 12.09
N VAL A 135 -5.08 -1.04 12.71
CA VAL A 135 -6.46 -1.49 12.52
C VAL A 135 -7.18 -1.61 13.85
N VAL A 136 -8.46 -1.25 13.83
CA VAL A 136 -9.38 -1.44 14.95
C VAL A 136 -10.46 -2.43 14.52
N SER A 137 -10.72 -3.41 15.37
CA SER A 137 -11.74 -4.46 15.22
C SER A 137 -12.48 -4.63 16.53
N GLY A 138 -13.59 -3.93 16.69
CA GLY A 138 -14.30 -3.87 17.98
C GLY A 138 -13.42 -3.24 19.06
N ALA A 139 -13.08 -4.02 20.10
CA ALA A 139 -12.19 -3.58 21.18
C ALA A 139 -10.70 -3.89 20.93
N GLU A 140 -10.39 -4.67 19.90
CA GLU A 140 -9.02 -5.06 19.57
C GLU A 140 -8.38 -4.04 18.65
N LYS A 141 -7.10 -3.80 18.88
CA LYS A 141 -6.28 -2.87 18.09
C LYS A 141 -4.95 -3.53 17.78
N HIS A 142 -4.59 -3.55 16.51
CA HIS A 142 -3.30 -4.05 16.04
C HIS A 142 -2.59 -3.00 15.21
N SER A 143 -1.27 -3.01 15.25
CA SER A 143 -0.44 -2.10 14.49
C SER A 143 0.84 -2.77 13.97
N VAL A 144 1.29 -2.34 12.82
CA VAL A 144 2.57 -2.72 12.23
C VAL A 144 3.23 -1.48 11.67
N SER A 145 4.50 -1.28 12.00
CA SER A 145 5.33 -0.20 11.46
C SER A 145 6.51 -0.76 10.68
N ALA A 146 6.81 -0.14 9.55
CA ALA A 146 7.93 -0.53 8.71
C ALA A 146 8.66 0.68 8.13
N THR A 147 9.95 0.50 7.89
CA THR A 147 10.87 1.48 7.29
C THR A 147 11.75 0.82 6.23
N PHE A 148 12.66 1.60 5.67
CA PHE A 148 13.72 1.09 4.79
C PHE A 148 15.11 1.33 5.37
N TYR A 149 15.98 0.33 5.29
CA TYR A 149 17.42 0.48 5.46
C TYR A 149 18.08 0.41 4.08
N GLY A 150 18.37 1.58 3.52
CA GLY A 150 18.69 1.71 2.09
C GLY A 150 17.49 1.28 1.24
N SER A 151 17.66 0.24 0.42
CA SER A 151 16.57 -0.33 -0.41
C SER A 151 15.84 -1.51 0.23
N ARG A 152 16.22 -1.90 1.46
CA ARG A 152 15.70 -3.11 2.11
C ARG A 152 14.59 -2.78 3.09
N PRO A 153 13.35 -3.26 2.88
CA PRO A 153 12.27 -3.04 3.82
C PRO A 153 12.50 -3.79 5.14
N ARG A 154 12.09 -3.18 6.25
CA ARG A 154 12.14 -3.76 7.61
C ARG A 154 10.85 -3.44 8.34
N ILE A 155 10.28 -4.46 8.98
CA ILE A 155 9.29 -4.29 10.03
C ILE A 155 10.05 -3.91 11.28
N VAL A 156 9.65 -2.85 11.95
CA VAL A 156 10.34 -2.30 13.14
C VAL A 156 9.48 -2.25 14.38
N GLU A 157 8.17 -2.45 14.23
CA GLU A 157 7.22 -2.48 15.35
C GLU A 157 6.01 -3.36 15.01
N ILE A 158 5.55 -4.15 15.96
CA ILE A 158 4.27 -4.87 15.93
C ILE A 158 3.60 -4.67 17.29
N ASP A 159 2.38 -4.12 17.30
CA ASP A 159 1.57 -3.89 18.50
C ASP A 159 2.32 -3.14 19.63
N GLY A 160 3.18 -2.19 19.26
CA GLY A 160 4.01 -1.41 20.17
C GLY A 160 5.31 -2.08 20.59
N TYR A 161 5.54 -3.34 20.21
CA TYR A 161 6.81 -4.02 20.47
C TYR A 161 7.81 -3.74 19.37
N LEU A 162 8.96 -3.19 19.77
CA LEU A 162 10.06 -2.94 18.84
C LEU A 162 10.76 -4.25 18.48
N LEU A 163 11.02 -4.42 17.21
CA LEU A 163 11.70 -5.59 16.66
C LEU A 163 12.37 -5.22 15.33
N GLU A 164 13.09 -6.15 14.74
CA GLU A 164 13.58 -6.01 13.37
C GLU A 164 13.31 -7.31 12.61
N ALA A 165 12.54 -7.24 11.53
CA ALA A 165 12.26 -8.38 10.66
C ALA A 165 12.19 -7.96 9.20
N THR A 166 12.63 -8.84 8.31
CA THR A 166 12.42 -8.66 6.86
C THR A 166 11.02 -9.17 6.51
N PRO A 167 10.19 -8.37 5.81
CA PRO A 167 8.85 -8.79 5.41
C PRO A 167 8.89 -9.72 4.18
N GLU A 168 9.54 -10.88 4.31
CA GLU A 168 9.73 -11.87 3.25
C GLU A 168 9.46 -13.29 3.75
N GLY A 169 8.95 -14.14 2.85
CA GLY A 169 8.62 -15.53 3.20
C GLY A 169 7.49 -15.65 4.22
N ASN A 170 7.58 -16.67 5.08
CA ASN A 170 6.64 -16.90 6.17
C ASN A 170 7.24 -16.39 7.48
N LEU A 171 6.50 -15.57 8.20
CA LEU A 171 6.88 -15.07 9.51
C LEU A 171 6.05 -15.77 10.58
N PHE A 172 6.73 -16.30 11.59
CA PHE A 172 6.08 -16.82 12.80
C PHE A 172 6.18 -15.77 13.89
N ILE A 173 5.03 -15.27 14.36
CA ILE A 173 4.96 -14.23 15.39
C ILE A 173 4.42 -14.88 16.65
N MET A 174 5.17 -14.74 17.76
CA MET A 174 4.81 -15.29 19.04
C MET A 174 5.06 -14.24 20.13
N GLN A 175 4.06 -14.04 20.98
CA GLN A 175 4.23 -13.25 22.19
C GLN A 175 4.58 -14.21 23.33
N ASN A 176 5.70 -13.94 24.02
CA ASN A 176 6.06 -14.64 25.23
C ASN A 176 5.52 -13.83 26.42
N LEU A 177 4.67 -14.45 27.23
CA LEU A 177 4.06 -13.88 28.43
C LEU A 177 4.89 -14.20 29.67
#